data_e05a4c281d7ead8c63d787fc558705d9
#
_entry.id   e05a4c281d7ead8c63d787fc558705d9
#
_cell.length_a   1.000
_cell.length_b   1.000
_cell.length_c   1.000
_cell.angle_alpha   90.00
_cell.angle_beta   90.00
_cell.angle_gamma   90.00
#
_symmetry.space_group_name_H-M   'P 1'
#
loop_
_entity.id
_entity.type
_entity.pdbx_description
1 polymer ?
#
loop_
_entity_poly.entity_id
_entity_poly.type
_entity_poly.pdbx_seq_one_letter_code
_entity_poly.pdbx_strand_id
1 'polypeptide(L)'
;MEKQAVEKARVAFRSGRSRPLEFRANQLKELKRFLNEKEQEIAAALKKDLNKNQYDTTLYELLGLEGEIQLALENLEQWAAPRPAEKTLLTISDEVYIQPEPLGVILIIGAWNYPVALVVQPLIGAIASGNAAVIKPSEVSVHTAKLLEEFLTQYLDKDLYPVVNGGVPETQELLKQRFDHIFYTGNCAVGKLVMEAASHNLTPVTLELGGKSPCYIDKDCDLRIACRRIAWGKFINCGQTCIAPDYILCDQSLQGQIVEELKMALKEFYGEDPKKSIDYGQGAKLAFGGECDEALCYIAPTVLTNVSPQDKLMQEEIFGPILPMLSVGSVDEAIQFINQREKPLALYVFSHNKKLIKRVIAETSSGGVTANDVLVHFSVNALPFGGVGNSGMGSYHGKHSFDRLSHLRACLVKSLSMESMNHFFMFSFKMTSNYRL
;
A
#
# COMPACT_ATOMS: atom_id res chain seq x y z
N MET A 1 -3.10 -5.39 28.12
CA MET A 1 -3.71 -6.22 27.04
C MET A 1 -2.73 -6.36 25.89
N GLU A 2 -2.16 -5.30 25.41
CA GLU A 2 -1.24 -5.16 24.28
C GLU A 2 0.02 -6.03 24.44
N LYS A 3 0.72 -5.88 25.56
CA LYS A 3 1.90 -6.70 25.90
C LYS A 3 1.59 -8.21 25.91
N GLN A 4 0.42 -8.59 26.41
CA GLN A 4 0.01 -10.00 26.47
C GLN A 4 -0.27 -10.56 25.06
N ALA A 5 -0.89 -9.78 24.18
CA ALA A 5 -1.12 -10.17 22.78
C ALA A 5 0.21 -10.39 22.05
N VAL A 6 1.17 -9.47 22.20
CA VAL A 6 2.50 -9.59 21.60
C VAL A 6 3.26 -10.81 22.13
N GLU A 7 3.20 -11.05 23.45
CA GLU A 7 3.87 -12.20 24.05
C GLU A 7 3.27 -13.54 23.61
N LYS A 8 1.94 -13.64 23.52
CA LYS A 8 1.24 -14.82 22.96
C LYS A 8 1.68 -15.07 21.51
N ALA A 9 1.67 -14.03 20.67
CA ALA A 9 2.10 -14.15 19.29
C ALA A 9 3.57 -14.62 19.19
N ARG A 10 4.44 -14.13 20.06
CA ARG A 10 5.85 -14.52 20.08
C ARG A 10 6.05 -15.98 20.54
N VAL A 11 5.33 -16.41 21.56
CA VAL A 11 5.34 -17.83 22.01
C VAL A 11 4.80 -18.72 20.89
N ALA A 12 3.70 -18.36 20.27
CA ALA A 12 3.12 -19.09 19.17
C ALA A 12 4.08 -19.18 17.96
N PHE A 13 4.72 -18.09 17.57
CA PHE A 13 5.72 -18.08 16.51
C PHE A 13 6.92 -18.98 16.84
N ARG A 14 7.46 -18.90 18.08
CA ARG A 14 8.60 -19.72 18.53
C ARG A 14 8.31 -21.22 18.57
N SER A 15 7.04 -21.62 18.68
CA SER A 15 6.64 -23.04 18.57
C SER A 15 6.91 -23.64 17.19
N GLY A 16 7.13 -22.78 16.17
CA GLY A 16 7.41 -23.19 14.79
C GLY A 16 6.17 -23.59 13.99
N ARG A 17 4.95 -23.55 14.59
CA ARG A 17 3.73 -24.03 13.93
C ARG A 17 3.31 -23.22 12.68
N SER A 18 3.78 -21.98 12.54
CA SER A 18 3.55 -21.17 11.33
C SER A 18 4.51 -21.48 10.17
N ARG A 19 5.56 -22.29 10.39
CA ARG A 19 6.60 -22.57 9.37
C ARG A 19 6.15 -23.53 8.26
N PRO A 20 5.40 -24.63 8.53
CA PRO A 20 4.95 -25.55 7.48
C PRO A 20 4.08 -24.84 6.44
N LEU A 21 4.32 -25.15 5.14
CA LEU A 21 3.56 -24.54 4.03
C LEU A 21 2.08 -24.91 4.08
N GLU A 22 1.76 -26.14 4.52
CA GLU A 22 0.39 -26.60 4.69
C GLU A 22 -0.37 -25.73 5.70
N PHE A 23 0.24 -25.40 6.83
CA PHE A 23 -0.35 -24.50 7.82
C PHE A 23 -0.63 -23.12 7.21
N ARG A 24 0.35 -22.54 6.51
CA ARG A 24 0.19 -21.22 5.86
C ARG A 24 -0.94 -21.24 4.83
N ALA A 25 -0.95 -22.26 3.98
CA ALA A 25 -2.01 -22.44 2.98
C ALA A 25 -3.39 -22.59 3.63
N ASN A 26 -3.49 -23.31 4.76
CA ASN A 26 -4.75 -23.43 5.49
C ASN A 26 -5.18 -22.08 6.08
N GLN A 27 -4.27 -21.30 6.69
CA GLN A 27 -4.63 -19.98 7.20
C GLN A 27 -5.06 -19.01 6.08
N LEU A 28 -4.43 -19.05 4.91
CA LEU A 28 -4.85 -18.27 3.74
C LEU A 28 -6.25 -18.68 3.25
N LYS A 29 -6.55 -19.98 3.22
CA LYS A 29 -7.90 -20.49 2.86
C LYS A 29 -8.95 -20.05 3.87
N GLU A 30 -8.64 -20.12 5.17
CA GLU A 30 -9.54 -19.65 6.22
C GLU A 30 -9.76 -18.13 6.16
N LEU A 31 -8.71 -17.34 5.83
CA LEU A 31 -8.85 -15.92 5.59
C LEU A 31 -9.76 -15.63 4.38
N LYS A 32 -9.64 -16.39 3.29
CA LYS A 32 -10.53 -16.29 2.13
C LYS A 32 -11.97 -16.66 2.52
N ARG A 33 -12.14 -17.71 3.33
CA ARG A 33 -13.44 -18.12 3.84
C ARG A 33 -14.08 -17.05 4.71
N PHE A 34 -13.30 -16.39 5.59
CA PHE A 34 -13.75 -15.22 6.37
C PHE A 34 -14.32 -14.12 5.48
N LEU A 35 -13.58 -13.70 4.44
CA LEU A 35 -14.02 -12.64 3.52
C LEU A 35 -15.33 -13.00 2.84
N ASN A 36 -15.47 -14.22 2.37
CA ASN A 36 -16.67 -14.69 1.67
C ASN A 36 -17.88 -14.89 2.62
N GLU A 37 -17.68 -15.55 3.76
CA GLU A 37 -18.79 -15.86 4.68
C GLU A 37 -19.28 -14.63 5.44
N LYS A 38 -18.42 -13.60 5.59
CA LYS A 38 -18.71 -12.37 6.34
C LYS A 38 -18.86 -11.13 5.46
N GLU A 39 -19.02 -11.30 4.15
CA GLU A 39 -19.17 -10.19 3.22
C GLU A 39 -20.30 -9.23 3.63
N GLN A 40 -21.45 -9.75 4.03
CA GLN A 40 -22.60 -8.94 4.41
C GLN A 40 -22.37 -8.17 5.71
N GLU A 41 -21.76 -8.80 6.71
CA GLU A 41 -21.40 -8.15 7.97
C GLU A 41 -20.31 -7.11 7.75
N ILE A 42 -19.33 -7.37 6.89
CA ILE A 42 -18.31 -6.42 6.48
C ILE A 42 -18.95 -5.21 5.81
N ALA A 43 -19.85 -5.42 4.84
CA ALA A 43 -20.57 -4.34 4.18
C ALA A 43 -21.40 -3.51 5.16
N ALA A 44 -22.07 -4.18 6.12
CA ALA A 44 -22.84 -3.48 7.15
C ALA A 44 -21.95 -2.61 8.07
N ALA A 45 -20.76 -3.08 8.41
CA ALA A 45 -19.78 -2.32 9.20
C ALA A 45 -19.25 -1.12 8.42
N LEU A 46 -18.82 -1.33 7.17
CA LEU A 46 -18.33 -0.27 6.27
C LEU A 46 -19.40 0.77 5.94
N LYS A 47 -20.67 0.36 5.85
CA LYS A 47 -21.79 1.28 5.71
C LYS A 47 -21.94 2.19 6.93
N LYS A 48 -21.72 1.68 8.12
CA LYS A 48 -21.80 2.48 9.37
C LYS A 48 -20.59 3.39 9.55
N ASP A 49 -19.39 2.92 9.19
CA ASP A 49 -18.15 3.68 9.40
C ASP A 49 -17.91 4.73 8.30
N LEU A 50 -18.17 4.40 7.03
CA LEU A 50 -17.77 5.18 5.86
C LEU A 50 -18.91 5.45 4.88
N ASN A 51 -20.13 5.01 5.20
CA ASN A 51 -21.28 5.07 4.29
C ASN A 51 -21.06 4.36 2.94
N LYS A 52 -20.10 3.40 2.87
CA LYS A 52 -19.87 2.58 1.68
C LYS A 52 -21.08 1.68 1.39
N ASN A 53 -21.45 1.58 0.12
CA ASN A 53 -22.46 0.63 -0.31
C ASN A 53 -21.89 -0.79 -0.50
N GLN A 54 -22.76 -1.77 -0.80
CA GLN A 54 -22.37 -3.16 -1.02
C GLN A 54 -21.40 -3.31 -2.20
N TYR A 55 -21.66 -2.59 -3.31
CA TYR A 55 -20.84 -2.67 -4.51
C TYR A 55 -19.43 -2.15 -4.26
N ASP A 56 -19.29 -0.99 -3.60
CA ASP A 56 -17.99 -0.41 -3.23
C ASP A 56 -17.23 -1.33 -2.26
N THR A 57 -17.95 -1.96 -1.33
CA THR A 57 -17.37 -2.94 -0.41
C THR A 57 -16.77 -4.11 -1.17
N THR A 58 -17.55 -4.76 -2.03
CA THR A 58 -17.08 -5.92 -2.80
C THR A 58 -15.93 -5.54 -3.72
N LEU A 59 -16.06 -4.43 -4.47
CA LEU A 59 -15.08 -4.05 -5.50
C LEU A 59 -13.77 -3.51 -4.92
N TYR A 60 -13.84 -2.67 -3.87
CA TYR A 60 -12.66 -1.93 -3.39
C TYR A 60 -12.07 -2.45 -2.08
N GLU A 61 -12.80 -3.29 -1.33
CA GLU A 61 -12.28 -3.87 -0.08
C GLU A 61 -12.04 -5.38 -0.18
N LEU A 62 -12.81 -6.14 -1.00
CA LEU A 62 -12.77 -7.59 -0.94
C LEU A 62 -12.13 -8.25 -2.17
N LEU A 63 -12.53 -7.85 -3.38
CA LEU A 63 -12.12 -8.51 -4.63
C LEU A 63 -10.60 -8.56 -4.82
N GLY A 64 -9.91 -7.46 -4.51
CA GLY A 64 -8.44 -7.39 -4.57
C GLY A 64 -7.78 -8.36 -3.59
N LEU A 65 -8.30 -8.47 -2.38
CA LEU A 65 -7.81 -9.39 -1.34
C LEU A 65 -7.96 -10.86 -1.74
N GLU A 66 -9.11 -11.22 -2.29
CA GLU A 66 -9.33 -12.59 -2.78
C GLU A 66 -8.36 -12.97 -3.88
N GLY A 67 -8.11 -12.05 -4.82
CA GLY A 67 -7.12 -12.22 -5.87
C GLY A 67 -5.71 -12.39 -5.32
N GLU A 68 -5.32 -11.62 -4.30
CA GLU A 68 -4.01 -11.73 -3.68
C GLU A 68 -3.84 -13.00 -2.85
N ILE A 69 -4.88 -13.42 -2.12
CA ILE A 69 -4.88 -14.72 -1.42
C ILE A 69 -4.71 -15.86 -2.43
N GLN A 70 -5.44 -15.83 -3.54
CA GLN A 70 -5.35 -16.84 -4.57
C GLN A 70 -3.94 -16.90 -5.19
N LEU A 71 -3.36 -15.74 -5.52
CA LEU A 71 -1.99 -15.61 -6.01
C LEU A 71 -0.98 -16.20 -5.00
N ALA A 72 -1.15 -15.90 -3.72
CA ALA A 72 -0.29 -16.43 -2.67
C ALA A 72 -0.39 -17.96 -2.58
N LEU A 73 -1.62 -18.53 -2.60
CA LEU A 73 -1.84 -19.98 -2.56
C LEU A 73 -1.20 -20.71 -3.75
N GLU A 74 -1.31 -20.14 -4.95
CA GLU A 74 -0.74 -20.72 -6.18
C GLU A 74 0.79 -20.70 -6.22
N ASN A 75 1.42 -19.74 -5.53
CA ASN A 75 2.85 -19.51 -5.61
C ASN A 75 3.61 -19.79 -4.30
N LEU A 76 2.93 -20.15 -3.22
CA LEU A 76 3.50 -20.28 -1.87
C LEU A 76 4.74 -21.17 -1.83
N GLU A 77 4.67 -22.34 -2.47
CA GLU A 77 5.77 -23.30 -2.55
C GLU A 77 6.99 -22.70 -3.26
N GLN A 78 6.75 -22.05 -4.41
CA GLN A 78 7.80 -21.39 -5.19
C GLN A 78 8.46 -20.22 -4.42
N TRP A 79 7.65 -19.41 -3.74
CA TRP A 79 8.18 -18.26 -3.01
C TRP A 79 9.01 -18.67 -1.79
N ALA A 80 8.63 -19.75 -1.11
CA ALA A 80 9.31 -20.26 0.07
C ALA A 80 10.50 -21.17 -0.25
N ALA A 81 10.63 -21.63 -1.50
CA ALA A 81 11.71 -22.51 -1.91
C ALA A 81 13.09 -21.84 -1.78
N PRO A 82 14.14 -22.59 -1.47
CA PRO A 82 15.51 -22.11 -1.57
C PRO A 82 15.82 -21.61 -2.98
N ARG A 83 16.44 -20.42 -3.08
CA ARG A 83 16.81 -19.79 -4.36
C ARG A 83 18.28 -20.05 -4.64
N PRO A 84 18.64 -20.84 -5.69
CA PRO A 84 20.05 -21.06 -6.04
C PRO A 84 20.76 -19.71 -6.27
N ALA A 85 22.00 -19.60 -5.77
CA ALA A 85 22.86 -18.46 -6.02
C ALA A 85 24.02 -18.85 -6.94
N GLU A 86 24.61 -17.86 -7.61
CA GLU A 86 25.75 -18.10 -8.48
C GLU A 86 26.96 -18.65 -7.70
N LYS A 87 27.61 -19.64 -8.27
CA LYS A 87 28.81 -20.24 -7.70
C LYS A 87 30.06 -19.65 -8.32
N THR A 88 31.11 -19.53 -7.54
CA THR A 88 32.44 -19.17 -7.99
C THR A 88 33.33 -20.42 -8.07
N LEU A 89 34.55 -20.28 -8.59
CA LEU A 89 35.53 -21.39 -8.55
C LEU A 89 35.79 -21.91 -7.14
N LEU A 90 35.68 -21.04 -6.12
CA LEU A 90 35.88 -21.41 -4.70
C LEU A 90 34.71 -22.20 -4.12
N THR A 91 33.53 -22.13 -4.74
CA THR A 91 32.27 -22.74 -4.23
C THR A 91 31.63 -23.69 -5.21
N ILE A 92 32.34 -24.08 -6.29
CA ILE A 92 31.79 -24.88 -7.39
C ILE A 92 31.27 -26.25 -6.92
N SER A 93 31.91 -26.82 -5.90
CA SER A 93 31.55 -28.10 -5.27
C SER A 93 30.55 -27.96 -4.12
N ASP A 94 30.23 -26.73 -3.70
CA ASP A 94 29.41 -26.46 -2.53
C ASP A 94 27.95 -26.22 -2.92
N GLU A 95 27.02 -26.32 -1.96
CA GLU A 95 25.67 -25.83 -2.12
C GLU A 95 25.63 -24.36 -1.75
N VAL A 96 25.15 -23.50 -2.67
CA VAL A 96 25.03 -22.06 -2.46
C VAL A 96 23.62 -21.63 -2.80
N TYR A 97 22.88 -21.14 -1.80
CA TYR A 97 21.48 -20.74 -1.99
C TYR A 97 21.06 -19.67 -0.98
N ILE A 98 19.96 -19.03 -1.28
CA ILE A 98 19.28 -18.09 -0.39
C ILE A 98 18.02 -18.75 0.13
N GLN A 99 17.89 -18.86 1.47
CA GLN A 99 16.71 -19.41 2.13
C GLN A 99 15.82 -18.28 2.64
N PRO A 100 14.61 -18.09 2.08
CA PRO A 100 13.62 -17.21 2.71
C PRO A 100 13.18 -17.79 4.06
N GLU A 101 13.18 -16.97 5.11
CA GLU A 101 12.67 -17.37 6.43
C GLU A 101 11.82 -16.23 7.03
N PRO A 102 10.79 -16.55 7.83
CA PRO A 102 9.96 -15.54 8.47
C PRO A 102 10.76 -14.66 9.42
N LEU A 103 10.45 -13.36 9.45
CA LEU A 103 11.10 -12.39 10.35
C LEU A 103 10.76 -12.66 11.81
N GLY A 104 9.48 -12.96 12.12
CA GLY A 104 9.03 -13.16 13.50
C GLY A 104 7.61 -12.72 13.76
N VAL A 105 7.44 -11.75 14.64
CA VAL A 105 6.16 -11.13 14.99
C VAL A 105 6.08 -9.75 14.34
N ILE A 106 5.09 -9.60 13.46
CA ILE A 106 4.83 -8.36 12.72
C ILE A 106 3.76 -7.54 13.45
N LEU A 107 3.91 -6.21 13.50
CA LEU A 107 2.81 -5.32 13.86
C LEU A 107 2.20 -4.75 12.57
N ILE A 108 0.89 -4.88 12.39
CA ILE A 108 0.12 -4.31 11.28
C ILE A 108 -0.80 -3.24 11.85
N ILE A 109 -0.57 -1.98 11.48
CA ILE A 109 -1.42 -0.83 11.84
C ILE A 109 -2.12 -0.36 10.58
N GLY A 110 -3.43 -0.61 10.49
CA GLY A 110 -4.26 -0.24 9.35
C GLY A 110 -4.86 1.16 9.46
N ALA A 111 -5.20 1.76 8.31
CA ALA A 111 -5.88 3.04 8.23
C ALA A 111 -7.40 2.88 8.09
N TRP A 112 -8.13 3.99 8.25
CA TRP A 112 -9.58 4.01 8.34
C TRP A 112 -10.31 4.05 6.99
N ASN A 113 -9.64 4.46 5.91
CA ASN A 113 -10.27 4.74 4.62
C ASN A 113 -10.60 3.48 3.78
N TYR A 114 -9.83 2.43 3.94
CA TYR A 114 -10.10 1.06 3.48
C TYR A 114 -9.78 0.08 4.62
N PRO A 115 -10.61 0.07 5.67
CA PRO A 115 -10.22 -0.50 6.96
C PRO A 115 -10.12 -2.02 6.97
N VAL A 116 -10.74 -2.72 6.04
CA VAL A 116 -10.57 -4.16 5.84
C VAL A 116 -9.33 -4.42 4.97
N ALA A 117 -9.25 -3.78 3.81
CA ALA A 117 -8.18 -4.02 2.85
C ALA A 117 -6.80 -3.69 3.42
N LEU A 118 -6.64 -2.53 4.09
CA LEU A 118 -5.35 -2.07 4.63
C LEU A 118 -4.86 -2.84 5.86
N VAL A 119 -5.68 -3.73 6.40
CA VAL A 119 -5.31 -4.69 7.45
C VAL A 119 -5.04 -6.06 6.86
N VAL A 120 -5.96 -6.55 6.02
CA VAL A 120 -5.92 -7.92 5.51
C VAL A 120 -4.82 -8.11 4.47
N GLN A 121 -4.56 -7.12 3.63
CA GLN A 121 -3.56 -7.24 2.57
C GLN A 121 -2.12 -7.45 3.11
N PRO A 122 -1.60 -6.66 4.07
CA PRO A 122 -0.32 -6.99 4.69
C PRO A 122 -0.37 -8.28 5.51
N LEU A 123 -1.53 -8.67 6.07
CA LEU A 123 -1.71 -9.94 6.77
C LEU A 123 -1.54 -11.14 5.84
N ILE A 124 -2.03 -11.07 4.59
CA ILE A 124 -1.79 -12.10 3.56
C ILE A 124 -0.28 -12.34 3.39
N GLY A 125 0.49 -11.27 3.27
CA GLY A 125 1.95 -11.35 3.18
C GLY A 125 2.60 -11.96 4.43
N ALA A 126 2.13 -11.59 5.62
CA ALA A 126 2.62 -12.12 6.89
C ALA A 126 2.34 -13.62 7.04
N ILE A 127 1.15 -14.10 6.69
CA ILE A 127 0.78 -15.52 6.70
C ILE A 127 1.61 -16.29 5.65
N ALA A 128 1.67 -15.79 4.41
CA ALA A 128 2.40 -16.45 3.33
C ALA A 128 3.90 -16.62 3.66
N SER A 129 4.53 -15.63 4.27
CA SER A 129 5.93 -15.70 4.70
C SER A 129 6.15 -16.47 6.01
N GLY A 130 5.08 -16.89 6.72
CA GLY A 130 5.13 -17.73 7.92
C GLY A 130 5.35 -16.94 9.22
N ASN A 131 5.07 -15.65 9.24
CA ASN A 131 5.14 -14.82 10.43
C ASN A 131 3.89 -14.97 11.33
N ALA A 132 4.02 -14.55 12.58
CA ALA A 132 2.90 -14.12 13.40
C ALA A 132 2.63 -12.63 13.16
N ALA A 133 1.41 -12.17 13.38
CA ALA A 133 1.06 -10.76 13.22
C ALA A 133 0.10 -10.29 14.32
N VAL A 134 0.46 -9.20 14.99
CA VAL A 134 -0.45 -8.44 15.85
C VAL A 134 -1.14 -7.39 14.99
N ILE A 135 -2.45 -7.39 14.99
CA ILE A 135 -3.27 -6.58 14.08
C ILE A 135 -3.91 -5.46 14.87
N LYS A 136 -3.65 -4.21 14.46
CA LYS A 136 -4.23 -2.99 15.05
C LYS A 136 -5.06 -2.27 13.97
N PRO A 137 -6.38 -2.55 13.88
CA PRO A 137 -7.28 -1.78 13.01
C PRO A 137 -7.38 -0.31 13.45
N SER A 138 -7.85 0.56 12.56
CA SER A 138 -8.07 1.97 12.91
C SER A 138 -9.24 2.14 13.89
N GLU A 139 -9.03 2.93 14.93
CA GLU A 139 -10.06 3.34 15.88
C GLU A 139 -11.13 4.26 15.27
N VAL A 140 -10.83 4.88 14.12
CA VAL A 140 -11.79 5.72 13.40
C VAL A 140 -12.90 4.88 12.77
N SER A 141 -12.57 3.67 12.31
CA SER A 141 -13.53 2.71 11.74
C SER A 141 -13.99 1.72 12.81
N VAL A 142 -14.76 2.22 13.77
CA VAL A 142 -15.13 1.51 15.02
C VAL A 142 -15.86 0.19 14.75
N HIS A 143 -16.80 0.17 13.81
CA HIS A 143 -17.60 -1.01 13.50
C HIS A 143 -16.78 -2.08 12.79
N THR A 144 -15.93 -1.66 11.86
CA THR A 144 -15.01 -2.58 11.16
C THR A 144 -13.95 -3.13 12.11
N ALA A 145 -13.40 -2.29 13.00
CA ALA A 145 -12.43 -2.74 14.00
C ALA A 145 -13.01 -3.82 14.94
N LYS A 146 -14.24 -3.62 15.42
CA LYS A 146 -14.96 -4.62 16.24
C LYS A 146 -15.24 -5.92 15.46
N LEU A 147 -15.66 -5.80 14.21
CA LEU A 147 -15.89 -6.95 13.34
C LEU A 147 -14.63 -7.79 13.16
N LEU A 148 -13.50 -7.15 12.88
CA LEU A 148 -12.21 -7.83 12.73
C LEU A 148 -11.79 -8.55 14.03
N GLU A 149 -11.96 -7.91 15.19
CA GLU A 149 -11.67 -8.52 16.49
C GLU A 149 -12.56 -9.76 16.76
N GLU A 150 -13.86 -9.64 16.48
CA GLU A 150 -14.84 -10.70 16.74
C GLU A 150 -14.66 -11.89 15.81
N PHE A 151 -14.54 -11.66 14.51
CA PHE A 151 -14.61 -12.74 13.52
C PHE A 151 -13.25 -13.24 13.05
N LEU A 152 -12.24 -12.39 12.88
CA LEU A 152 -10.94 -12.83 12.33
C LEU A 152 -10.32 -13.94 13.20
N THR A 153 -10.46 -13.83 14.53
CA THR A 153 -9.95 -14.83 15.49
C THR A 153 -10.74 -16.14 15.51
N GLN A 154 -11.89 -16.22 14.84
CA GLN A 154 -12.68 -17.46 14.68
C GLN A 154 -12.20 -18.28 13.48
N TYR A 155 -11.55 -17.64 12.50
CA TYR A 155 -11.06 -18.27 11.28
C TYR A 155 -9.55 -18.53 11.33
N LEU A 156 -8.80 -17.62 11.93
CA LEU A 156 -7.34 -17.73 12.02
C LEU A 156 -6.89 -18.21 13.42
N ASP A 157 -5.65 -18.70 13.48
CA ASP A 157 -5.01 -19.03 14.75
C ASP A 157 -4.91 -17.75 15.63
N LYS A 158 -5.73 -17.69 16.66
CA LYS A 158 -5.88 -16.53 17.55
C LYS A 158 -4.63 -16.16 18.36
N ASP A 159 -3.69 -17.09 18.51
CA ASP A 159 -2.43 -16.82 19.21
C ASP A 159 -1.37 -16.27 18.25
N LEU A 160 -1.40 -16.69 16.97
CA LEU A 160 -0.52 -16.16 15.93
C LEU A 160 -1.00 -14.81 15.36
N TYR A 161 -2.35 -14.61 15.31
CA TYR A 161 -2.96 -13.45 14.65
C TYR A 161 -3.95 -12.72 15.57
N PRO A 162 -3.50 -12.25 16.76
CA PRO A 162 -4.38 -11.50 17.66
C PRO A 162 -4.72 -10.12 17.08
N VAL A 163 -5.98 -9.70 17.30
CA VAL A 163 -6.44 -8.34 17.01
C VAL A 163 -6.43 -7.54 18.30
N VAL A 164 -5.89 -6.33 18.25
CA VAL A 164 -5.83 -5.38 19.37
C VAL A 164 -6.52 -4.09 18.95
N ASN A 165 -7.72 -3.87 19.45
CA ASN A 165 -8.44 -2.61 19.25
C ASN A 165 -8.01 -1.57 20.28
N GLY A 166 -8.16 -0.30 19.93
CA GLY A 166 -7.84 0.84 20.77
C GLY A 166 -7.38 2.04 19.97
N GLY A 167 -7.25 3.17 20.64
CA GLY A 167 -6.83 4.44 20.07
C GLY A 167 -5.33 4.71 20.22
N VAL A 168 -5.01 5.99 20.42
CA VAL A 168 -3.63 6.44 20.56
C VAL A 168 -2.91 5.79 21.74
N PRO A 169 -3.51 5.69 22.96
CA PRO A 169 -2.83 5.07 24.11
C PRO A 169 -2.42 3.63 23.85
N GLU A 170 -3.32 2.80 23.31
CA GLU A 170 -3.08 1.37 23.03
C GLU A 170 -2.03 1.22 21.91
N THR A 171 -2.08 2.08 20.90
CA THR A 171 -1.07 2.09 19.84
C THR A 171 0.32 2.44 20.39
N GLN A 172 0.41 3.40 21.30
CA GLN A 172 1.66 3.74 21.98
C GLN A 172 2.19 2.58 22.83
N GLU A 173 1.31 1.86 23.54
CA GLU A 173 1.72 0.66 24.31
C GLU A 173 2.20 -0.47 23.40
N LEU A 174 1.57 -0.68 22.24
CA LEU A 174 2.07 -1.62 21.22
C LEU A 174 3.46 -1.22 20.71
N LEU A 175 3.67 0.05 20.38
CA LEU A 175 4.93 0.56 19.85
C LEU A 175 6.10 0.47 20.87
N LYS A 176 5.82 0.34 22.17
CA LYS A 176 6.84 0.05 23.20
C LYS A 176 7.29 -1.43 23.18
N GLN A 177 6.52 -2.32 22.54
CA GLN A 177 6.87 -3.73 22.47
C GLN A 177 7.87 -3.99 21.33
N ARG A 178 8.62 -5.09 21.44
CA ARG A 178 9.56 -5.50 20.38
C ARG A 178 8.82 -6.29 19.30
N PHE A 179 8.85 -5.76 18.08
CA PHE A 179 8.44 -6.44 16.86
C PHE A 179 9.63 -6.74 15.96
N ASP A 180 9.45 -7.65 15.01
CA ASP A 180 10.46 -8.02 14.03
C ASP A 180 10.24 -7.30 12.69
N HIS A 181 9.06 -6.69 12.51
CA HIS A 181 8.72 -5.71 11.48
C HIS A 181 7.49 -4.91 11.91
N ILE A 182 7.38 -3.66 11.49
CA ILE A 182 6.16 -2.85 11.65
C ILE A 182 5.67 -2.40 10.27
N PHE A 183 4.43 -2.75 9.95
CA PHE A 183 3.71 -2.30 8.78
C PHE A 183 2.70 -1.23 9.22
N TYR A 184 2.83 -0.04 8.73
CA TYR A 184 1.98 1.09 9.06
C TYR A 184 1.41 1.73 7.80
N THR A 185 0.09 1.93 7.78
CA THR A 185 -0.61 2.74 6.78
C THR A 185 -1.28 3.92 7.47
N GLY A 186 -1.02 5.14 6.98
CA GLY A 186 -1.62 6.35 7.53
C GLY A 186 -0.89 7.63 7.14
N ASN A 187 -1.01 8.66 7.95
CA ASN A 187 -0.38 9.95 7.66
C ASN A 187 1.12 9.98 8.01
N CYS A 188 1.83 10.90 7.36
CA CYS A 188 3.29 11.04 7.50
C CYS A 188 3.71 11.41 8.93
N ALA A 189 2.92 12.21 9.67
CA ALA A 189 3.27 12.63 11.02
C ALA A 189 3.33 11.43 11.98
N VAL A 190 2.32 10.56 11.96
CA VAL A 190 2.31 9.34 12.76
C VAL A 190 3.34 8.32 12.23
N GLY A 191 3.56 8.25 10.90
CA GLY A 191 4.60 7.41 10.31
C GLY A 191 6.00 7.69 10.87
N LYS A 192 6.33 8.96 11.10
CA LYS A 192 7.58 9.38 11.77
C LYS A 192 7.67 8.88 13.20
N LEU A 193 6.57 8.95 13.97
CA LEU A 193 6.51 8.43 15.35
C LEU A 193 6.67 6.90 15.38
N VAL A 194 6.08 6.20 14.41
CA VAL A 194 6.26 4.75 14.25
C VAL A 194 7.72 4.40 13.95
N MET A 195 8.36 5.14 13.06
CA MET A 195 9.77 4.95 12.72
C MET A 195 10.69 5.25 13.91
N GLU A 196 10.41 6.30 14.68
CA GLU A 196 11.12 6.63 15.92
C GLU A 196 11.01 5.49 16.94
N ALA A 197 9.80 4.99 17.20
CA ALA A 197 9.58 3.86 18.09
C ALA A 197 10.31 2.59 17.61
N ALA A 198 10.26 2.29 16.31
CA ALA A 198 10.94 1.15 15.70
C ALA A 198 12.47 1.22 15.88
N SER A 199 13.05 2.40 15.86
CA SER A 199 14.49 2.61 15.99
C SER A 199 15.06 2.10 17.33
N HIS A 200 14.28 2.12 18.40
CA HIS A 200 14.72 1.62 19.71
C HIS A 200 15.05 0.12 19.73
N ASN A 201 14.45 -0.65 18.82
CA ASN A 201 14.69 -2.09 18.71
C ASN A 201 15.35 -2.47 17.38
N LEU A 202 15.78 -1.50 16.55
CA LEU A 202 16.27 -1.69 15.18
C LEU A 202 15.25 -2.47 14.32
N THR A 203 13.97 -2.26 14.56
CA THR A 203 12.88 -2.92 13.85
C THR A 203 12.71 -2.31 12.46
N PRO A 204 12.81 -3.09 11.37
CA PRO A 204 12.52 -2.59 10.03
C PRO A 204 11.04 -2.22 9.90
N VAL A 205 10.77 -1.22 9.05
CA VAL A 205 9.40 -0.71 8.83
C VAL A 205 9.01 -0.76 7.36
N THR A 206 7.71 -0.92 7.11
CA THR A 206 7.04 -0.52 5.87
C THR A 206 6.06 0.57 6.23
N LEU A 207 6.23 1.73 5.61
CA LEU A 207 5.39 2.91 5.83
C LEU A 207 4.66 3.23 4.53
N GLU A 208 3.34 3.05 4.54
CA GLU A 208 2.45 3.43 3.45
C GLU A 208 1.76 4.73 3.84
N LEU A 209 2.25 5.81 3.26
CA LEU A 209 1.83 7.16 3.61
C LEU A 209 1.01 7.76 2.45
N GLY A 210 0.85 9.04 2.42
CA GLY A 210 0.09 9.72 1.38
C GLY A 210 0.95 10.68 0.56
N GLY A 211 0.33 11.74 0.14
CA GLY A 211 0.97 12.83 -0.58
C GLY A 211 0.04 13.45 -1.62
N LYS A 212 0.50 14.56 -2.22
CA LYS A 212 -0.27 15.23 -3.28
C LYS A 212 0.05 14.60 -4.63
N SER A 213 -0.75 13.60 -5.03
CA SER A 213 -0.60 12.86 -6.29
C SER A 213 -0.96 13.74 -7.50
N PRO A 214 0.01 14.14 -8.34
CA PRO A 214 -0.23 14.96 -9.52
C PRO A 214 -0.87 14.17 -10.65
N CYS A 215 -1.70 14.86 -11.43
CA CYS A 215 -2.25 14.37 -12.68
C CYS A 215 -1.96 15.38 -13.80
N TYR A 216 -0.98 15.07 -14.66
CA TYR A 216 -0.68 15.91 -15.81
C TYR A 216 -1.52 15.50 -17.01
N ILE A 217 -2.21 16.48 -17.62
CA ILE A 217 -2.99 16.32 -18.85
C ILE A 217 -2.31 17.12 -19.97
N ASP A 218 -1.81 16.39 -20.97
CA ASP A 218 -1.22 16.96 -22.17
C ASP A 218 -2.29 17.46 -23.15
N LYS A 219 -1.93 18.45 -23.99
CA LYS A 219 -2.80 18.96 -25.06
C LYS A 219 -3.17 17.89 -26.09
N ASP A 220 -2.31 16.92 -26.30
CA ASP A 220 -2.50 15.78 -27.18
C ASP A 220 -3.05 14.59 -26.38
N CYS A 221 -4.26 14.72 -25.82
CA CYS A 221 -4.97 13.61 -25.21
C CYS A 221 -6.47 13.67 -25.49
N ASP A 222 -7.15 12.53 -25.40
CA ASP A 222 -8.62 12.47 -25.41
C ASP A 222 -9.14 12.93 -24.05
N LEU A 223 -9.58 14.19 -23.98
CA LEU A 223 -10.07 14.81 -22.75
C LEU A 223 -11.29 14.09 -22.18
N ARG A 224 -12.18 13.58 -23.02
CA ARG A 224 -13.37 12.85 -22.57
C ARG A 224 -12.98 11.60 -21.82
N ILE A 225 -12.04 10.81 -22.36
CA ILE A 225 -11.54 9.60 -21.70
C ILE A 225 -10.75 9.96 -20.45
N ALA A 226 -9.83 10.93 -20.55
CA ALA A 226 -9.02 11.36 -19.43
C ALA A 226 -9.87 11.84 -18.24
N CYS A 227 -10.80 12.75 -18.48
CA CYS A 227 -11.67 13.29 -17.43
C CYS A 227 -12.58 12.23 -16.82
N ARG A 228 -13.09 11.27 -17.61
CA ARG A 228 -13.88 10.15 -17.11
C ARG A 228 -13.07 9.29 -16.12
N ARG A 229 -11.83 8.94 -16.48
CA ARG A 229 -10.93 8.15 -15.59
C ARG A 229 -10.51 8.93 -14.36
N ILE A 230 -10.20 10.22 -14.51
CA ILE A 230 -9.85 11.10 -13.39
C ILE A 230 -11.05 11.27 -12.45
N ALA A 231 -12.27 11.50 -12.98
CA ALA A 231 -13.47 11.62 -12.17
C ALA A 231 -13.72 10.34 -11.36
N TRP A 232 -13.63 9.18 -11.99
CA TRP A 232 -13.73 7.90 -11.27
C TRP A 232 -12.69 7.82 -10.15
N GLY A 233 -11.41 7.98 -10.45
CA GLY A 233 -10.35 7.80 -9.46
C GLY A 233 -10.28 8.89 -8.38
N LYS A 234 -10.78 10.10 -8.67
CA LYS A 234 -10.85 11.17 -7.68
C LYS A 234 -12.03 11.02 -6.72
N PHE A 235 -13.18 10.56 -7.23
CA PHE A 235 -14.41 10.65 -6.45
C PHE A 235 -14.88 9.32 -5.85
N ILE A 236 -14.25 8.19 -6.19
CA ILE A 236 -14.44 6.97 -5.41
C ILE A 236 -13.99 7.20 -3.95
N ASN A 237 -14.65 6.53 -3.03
CA ASN A 237 -14.41 6.69 -1.60
C ASN A 237 -14.35 8.17 -1.16
N CYS A 238 -15.08 9.06 -1.87
CA CYS A 238 -15.07 10.52 -1.67
C CYS A 238 -13.69 11.17 -1.73
N GLY A 239 -12.77 10.64 -2.53
CA GLY A 239 -11.39 11.12 -2.61
C GLY A 239 -10.53 10.77 -1.41
N GLN A 240 -11.02 9.96 -0.48
CA GLN A 240 -10.31 9.50 0.71
C GLN A 240 -9.41 8.29 0.36
N THR A 241 -8.55 8.49 -0.65
CA THR A 241 -7.68 7.46 -1.21
C THR A 241 -6.29 8.04 -1.40
N CYS A 242 -5.29 7.41 -0.81
CA CYS A 242 -3.88 7.87 -0.80
C CYS A 242 -3.27 8.05 -2.19
N ILE A 243 -3.82 7.39 -3.20
CA ILE A 243 -3.44 7.49 -4.61
C ILE A 243 -4.48 8.23 -5.46
N ALA A 244 -5.53 8.83 -4.89
CA ALA A 244 -6.45 9.65 -5.67
C ALA A 244 -5.71 10.82 -6.34
N PRO A 245 -6.03 11.19 -7.60
CA PRO A 245 -5.55 12.43 -8.18
C PRO A 245 -5.82 13.61 -7.23
N ASP A 246 -4.77 14.24 -6.70
CA ASP A 246 -4.93 15.30 -5.71
C ASP A 246 -5.00 16.68 -6.34
N TYR A 247 -4.39 16.85 -7.52
CA TYR A 247 -4.50 18.04 -8.35
C TYR A 247 -4.21 17.73 -9.83
N ILE A 248 -4.73 18.59 -10.73
CA ILE A 248 -4.47 18.54 -12.17
C ILE A 248 -3.46 19.63 -12.55
N LEU A 249 -2.49 19.26 -13.39
CA LEU A 249 -1.64 20.17 -14.15
C LEU A 249 -2.03 20.11 -15.61
N CYS A 250 -2.41 21.23 -16.21
CA CYS A 250 -2.79 21.30 -17.63
C CYS A 250 -2.55 22.71 -18.20
N ASP A 251 -2.58 22.83 -19.52
CA ASP A 251 -2.57 24.14 -20.16
C ASP A 251 -3.83 24.92 -19.80
N GLN A 252 -3.68 26.25 -19.60
CA GLN A 252 -4.79 27.14 -19.24
C GLN A 252 -5.97 27.06 -20.23
N SER A 253 -5.68 26.89 -21.53
CA SER A 253 -6.71 26.81 -22.56
C SER A 253 -7.60 25.56 -22.46
N LEU A 254 -7.14 24.51 -21.79
CA LEU A 254 -7.87 23.26 -21.61
C LEU A 254 -8.82 23.26 -20.39
N GLN A 255 -8.60 24.13 -19.42
CA GLN A 255 -9.31 24.07 -18.13
C GLN A 255 -10.83 24.12 -18.30
N GLY A 256 -11.34 24.99 -19.19
CA GLY A 256 -12.78 25.09 -19.45
C GLY A 256 -13.39 23.79 -20.00
N GLN A 257 -12.69 23.14 -20.96
CA GLN A 257 -13.14 21.88 -21.53
C GLN A 257 -13.04 20.74 -20.50
N ILE A 258 -11.95 20.68 -19.72
CA ILE A 258 -11.79 19.69 -18.64
C ILE A 258 -12.93 19.80 -17.63
N VAL A 259 -13.34 21.01 -17.24
CA VAL A 259 -14.48 21.22 -16.33
C VAL A 259 -15.77 20.63 -16.91
N GLU A 260 -16.07 20.89 -18.17
CA GLU A 260 -17.31 20.37 -18.79
C GLU A 260 -17.27 18.85 -18.95
N GLU A 261 -16.14 18.26 -19.33
CA GLU A 261 -16.00 16.79 -19.41
C GLU A 261 -16.10 16.12 -18.03
N LEU A 262 -15.54 16.73 -16.96
CA LEU A 262 -15.68 16.24 -15.59
C LEU A 262 -17.15 16.32 -15.12
N LYS A 263 -17.86 17.41 -15.43
CA LYS A 263 -19.31 17.52 -15.13
C LYS A 263 -20.11 16.42 -15.80
N MET A 264 -19.85 16.17 -17.09
CA MET A 264 -20.54 15.10 -17.83
C MET A 264 -20.27 13.73 -17.22
N ALA A 265 -19.02 13.42 -16.87
CA ALA A 265 -18.66 12.16 -16.24
C ALA A 265 -19.34 11.98 -14.87
N LEU A 266 -19.34 13.02 -14.03
CA LEU A 266 -19.96 12.98 -12.70
C LEU A 266 -21.50 12.85 -12.80
N LYS A 267 -22.14 13.54 -13.76
CA LYS A 267 -23.56 13.36 -14.02
C LYS A 267 -23.89 11.92 -14.45
N GLU A 268 -23.04 11.31 -15.28
CA GLU A 268 -23.22 9.91 -15.68
C GLU A 268 -23.05 8.95 -14.51
N PHE A 269 -22.07 9.17 -13.61
CA PHE A 269 -21.77 8.27 -12.50
C PHE A 269 -22.74 8.42 -11.34
N TYR A 270 -23.15 9.65 -11.02
CA TYR A 270 -23.88 9.96 -9.78
C TYR A 270 -25.24 10.60 -10.01
N GLY A 271 -25.66 10.82 -11.28
CA GLY A 271 -26.92 11.46 -11.65
C GLY A 271 -26.89 13.00 -11.58
N GLU A 272 -28.06 13.61 -11.71
CA GLU A 272 -28.20 15.08 -11.67
C GLU A 272 -27.92 15.67 -10.29
N ASP A 273 -28.17 14.89 -9.25
CA ASP A 273 -27.98 15.27 -7.86
C ASP A 273 -27.12 14.20 -7.15
N PRO A 274 -25.80 14.37 -7.10
CA PRO A 274 -24.90 13.42 -6.44
C PRO A 274 -25.26 13.11 -5.00
N LYS A 275 -25.94 14.04 -4.31
CA LYS A 275 -26.41 13.86 -2.93
C LYS A 275 -27.41 12.72 -2.78
N LYS A 276 -28.13 12.39 -3.85
CA LYS A 276 -29.12 11.29 -3.90
C LYS A 276 -28.54 9.99 -4.45
N SER A 277 -27.32 9.99 -4.96
CA SER A 277 -26.68 8.79 -5.47
C SER A 277 -26.31 7.83 -4.35
N ILE A 278 -26.59 6.54 -4.56
CA ILE A 278 -26.16 5.46 -3.66
C ILE A 278 -24.68 5.13 -3.81
N ASP A 279 -24.08 5.58 -4.93
CA ASP A 279 -22.68 5.31 -5.31
C ASP A 279 -21.74 6.47 -4.96
N TYR A 280 -22.26 7.51 -4.30
CA TYR A 280 -21.46 8.65 -3.88
C TYR A 280 -21.52 8.83 -2.37
N GLY A 281 -20.36 8.84 -1.73
CA GLY A 281 -20.22 9.29 -0.35
C GLY A 281 -20.41 10.78 -0.24
N GLN A 282 -20.59 11.32 0.92
CA GLN A 282 -21.08 12.69 1.09
C GLN A 282 -19.96 13.69 1.39
N GLY A 283 -19.91 14.86 0.66
CA GLY A 283 -19.16 15.99 1.05
C GLY A 283 -18.58 17.04 0.09
N ALA A 284 -18.72 18.28 0.13
CA ALA A 284 -18.24 19.62 -0.30
C ALA A 284 -18.36 20.16 -1.73
N LYS A 285 -18.21 21.45 -1.93
CA LYS A 285 -18.56 22.32 -3.05
C LYS A 285 -17.45 23.13 -3.73
N LEU A 286 -17.41 23.51 -5.02
CA LEU A 286 -17.15 24.82 -5.66
C LEU A 286 -16.36 25.00 -6.94
N ALA A 287 -16.31 24.39 -8.02
CA ALA A 287 -16.23 25.05 -9.34
C ALA A 287 -17.44 24.67 -10.14
N PHE A 288 -17.86 23.66 -9.85
CA PHE A 288 -19.20 23.22 -9.54
C PHE A 288 -19.08 22.38 -8.28
N GLY A 289 -20.11 22.14 -7.62
CA GLY A 289 -20.13 21.52 -6.34
C GLY A 289 -20.23 22.56 -5.22
N GLY A 290 -19.78 22.27 -4.08
CA GLY A 290 -19.70 23.13 -2.93
C GLY A 290 -20.78 23.00 -1.92
N GLU A 291 -21.71 22.07 -2.00
CA GLU A 291 -22.69 21.87 -0.94
C GLU A 291 -22.09 21.01 0.15
N CYS A 292 -22.20 21.43 1.39
CA CYS A 292 -21.86 20.65 2.57
C CYS A 292 -23.15 20.36 3.34
N ASP A 293 -23.22 19.20 3.93
CA ASP A 293 -24.24 18.85 4.90
C ASP A 293 -23.57 18.11 6.04
N GLU A 294 -23.32 18.81 7.14
CA GLU A 294 -22.64 18.23 8.32
C GLU A 294 -23.41 17.06 8.91
N ALA A 295 -24.75 17.14 8.93
CA ALA A 295 -25.59 16.08 9.50
C ALA A 295 -25.50 14.77 8.72
N LEU A 296 -25.23 14.88 7.41
CA LEU A 296 -25.06 13.75 6.52
C LEU A 296 -23.58 13.43 6.26
N CYS A 297 -22.63 14.14 6.84
CA CYS A 297 -21.21 14.06 6.48
C CYS A 297 -20.98 14.19 4.97
N TYR A 298 -21.76 15.04 4.29
CA TYR A 298 -21.78 15.18 2.83
C TYR A 298 -20.92 16.34 2.36
N ILE A 299 -19.99 16.11 1.41
CA ILE A 299 -19.23 17.11 0.64
C ILE A 299 -19.37 16.78 -0.87
N ALA A 300 -20.00 17.63 -1.73
CA ALA A 300 -20.21 17.39 -3.18
C ALA A 300 -18.88 17.26 -3.96
N PRO A 301 -18.84 16.53 -5.09
CA PRO A 301 -17.71 16.56 -6.01
C PRO A 301 -17.35 18.00 -6.40
N THR A 302 -16.11 18.39 -6.20
CA THR A 302 -15.66 19.78 -6.35
C THR A 302 -14.45 19.89 -7.27
N VAL A 303 -14.54 20.78 -8.25
CA VAL A 303 -13.41 21.13 -9.12
C VAL A 303 -13.13 22.64 -8.99
N LEU A 304 -11.87 23.02 -8.82
CA LEU A 304 -11.42 24.40 -8.70
C LEU A 304 -10.48 24.73 -9.86
N THR A 305 -10.70 25.86 -10.52
CA THR A 305 -9.86 26.36 -11.60
C THR A 305 -8.97 27.51 -11.14
N ASN A 306 -7.91 27.81 -11.89
CA ASN A 306 -7.00 28.94 -11.62
C ASN A 306 -6.42 28.90 -10.20
N VAL A 307 -6.17 27.71 -9.67
CA VAL A 307 -5.58 27.54 -8.34
C VAL A 307 -4.11 27.94 -8.37
N SER A 308 -3.69 28.68 -7.35
CA SER A 308 -2.30 29.07 -7.17
C SER A 308 -1.50 27.99 -6.43
N PRO A 309 -0.22 27.79 -6.76
CA PRO A 309 0.67 26.92 -5.97
C PRO A 309 0.75 27.26 -4.49
N GLN A 310 0.45 28.50 -4.12
CA GLN A 310 0.48 29.02 -2.74
C GLN A 310 -0.82 28.87 -1.99
N ASP A 311 -1.90 28.46 -2.66
CA ASP A 311 -3.20 28.27 -2.02
C ASP A 311 -3.11 27.15 -0.96
N LYS A 312 -3.90 27.27 0.12
CA LYS A 312 -3.91 26.30 1.23
C LYS A 312 -4.18 24.86 0.74
N LEU A 313 -5.03 24.70 -0.26
CA LEU A 313 -5.33 23.40 -0.89
C LEU A 313 -4.10 22.72 -1.51
N MET A 314 -3.05 23.49 -1.80
CA MET A 314 -1.80 22.98 -2.39
C MET A 314 -0.72 22.70 -1.34
N GLN A 315 -0.95 22.96 -0.06
CA GLN A 315 0.03 22.76 1.01
C GLN A 315 -0.04 21.38 1.65
N GLU A 316 -1.25 20.79 1.69
CA GLU A 316 -1.50 19.48 2.30
C GLU A 316 -2.26 18.56 1.34
N GLU A 317 -2.18 17.26 1.55
CA GLU A 317 -3.03 16.27 0.86
C GLU A 317 -4.50 16.57 1.17
N ILE A 318 -5.35 16.60 0.14
CA ILE A 318 -6.75 17.00 0.32
C ILE A 318 -7.56 15.88 1.00
N PHE A 319 -7.33 14.63 0.59
CA PHE A 319 -8.01 13.43 1.11
C PHE A 319 -9.53 13.56 1.15
N GLY A 320 -10.06 14.21 0.11
CA GLY A 320 -11.46 14.56 -0.02
C GLY A 320 -11.87 14.81 -1.48
N PRO A 321 -13.15 15.04 -1.75
CA PRO A 321 -13.68 15.12 -3.11
C PRO A 321 -13.48 16.50 -3.76
N ILE A 322 -12.33 17.10 -3.59
CA ILE A 322 -11.96 18.42 -4.13
C ILE A 322 -10.78 18.25 -5.08
N LEU A 323 -10.90 18.71 -6.30
CA LEU A 323 -9.91 18.59 -7.38
C LEU A 323 -9.49 19.97 -7.89
N PRO A 324 -8.38 20.54 -7.41
CA PRO A 324 -7.84 21.79 -7.93
C PRO A 324 -7.11 21.58 -9.26
N MET A 325 -7.22 22.55 -10.16
CA MET A 325 -6.49 22.63 -11.43
C MET A 325 -5.54 23.81 -11.44
N LEU A 326 -4.29 23.56 -11.79
CA LEU A 326 -3.22 24.55 -11.96
C LEU A 326 -2.82 24.62 -13.42
N SER A 327 -2.45 25.82 -13.87
CA SER A 327 -1.96 26.05 -15.23
C SER A 327 -0.46 25.80 -15.33
N VAL A 328 -0.07 25.07 -16.37
CA VAL A 328 1.34 24.90 -16.79
C VAL A 328 1.44 25.11 -18.30
N GLY A 329 2.45 25.79 -18.77
CA GLY A 329 2.62 26.11 -20.20
C GLY A 329 3.22 24.96 -21.01
N SER A 330 3.88 23.99 -20.35
CA SER A 330 4.57 22.89 -21.00
C SER A 330 4.75 21.70 -20.06
N VAL A 331 5.13 20.54 -20.62
CA VAL A 331 5.54 19.37 -19.83
C VAL A 331 6.80 19.66 -18.99
N ASP A 332 7.70 20.53 -19.45
CA ASP A 332 8.88 20.93 -18.70
C ASP A 332 8.52 21.64 -17.41
N GLU A 333 7.56 22.57 -17.49
CA GLU A 333 7.05 23.27 -16.32
C GLU A 333 6.30 22.32 -15.38
N ALA A 334 5.54 21.37 -15.92
CA ALA A 334 4.87 20.34 -15.11
C ALA A 334 5.89 19.46 -14.36
N ILE A 335 6.94 18.98 -15.04
CA ILE A 335 8.03 18.18 -14.43
C ILE A 335 8.74 19.00 -13.35
N GLN A 336 9.09 20.25 -13.64
CA GLN A 336 9.70 21.15 -12.67
C GLN A 336 8.81 21.36 -11.45
N PHE A 337 7.52 21.60 -11.66
CA PHE A 337 6.53 21.78 -10.59
C PHE A 337 6.42 20.56 -9.69
N ILE A 338 6.39 19.35 -10.27
CA ILE A 338 6.34 18.08 -9.54
C ILE A 338 7.62 17.89 -8.72
N ASN A 339 8.80 18.12 -9.33
CA ASN A 339 10.09 17.90 -8.70
C ASN A 339 10.43 18.90 -7.58
N GLN A 340 9.75 20.04 -7.54
CA GLN A 340 9.89 21.02 -6.45
C GLN A 340 9.09 20.66 -5.20
N ARG A 341 8.31 19.59 -5.25
CA ARG A 341 7.45 19.12 -4.17
C ARG A 341 7.93 17.79 -3.59
N GLU A 342 7.38 17.43 -2.45
CA GLU A 342 7.58 16.11 -1.86
C GLU A 342 7.10 15.00 -2.81
N LYS A 343 7.85 13.91 -2.86
CA LYS A 343 7.57 12.78 -3.75
C LYS A 343 6.23 12.14 -3.38
N PRO A 344 5.25 12.13 -4.30
CA PRO A 344 3.92 11.59 -4.04
C PRO A 344 3.91 10.05 -4.05
N LEU A 345 2.86 9.46 -3.48
CA LEU A 345 2.65 8.01 -3.57
C LEU A 345 2.30 7.59 -5.02
N ALA A 346 1.50 8.37 -5.74
CA ALA A 346 1.19 8.11 -7.15
C ALA A 346 1.38 9.36 -8.02
N LEU A 347 1.67 9.12 -9.31
CA LEU A 347 1.76 10.13 -10.36
C LEU A 347 1.00 9.64 -11.59
N TYR A 348 0.26 10.55 -12.23
CA TYR A 348 -0.55 10.27 -13.40
C TYR A 348 -0.19 11.17 -14.57
N VAL A 349 -0.18 10.60 -15.78
CA VAL A 349 0.10 11.35 -17.01
C VAL A 349 -0.85 10.90 -18.12
N PHE A 350 -1.54 11.84 -18.76
CA PHE A 350 -2.44 11.59 -19.88
C PHE A 350 -1.88 12.24 -21.16
N SER A 351 -1.55 11.43 -22.17
CA SER A 351 -1.06 11.88 -23.48
C SER A 351 -1.09 10.73 -24.50
N HIS A 352 -1.29 11.04 -25.78
CA HIS A 352 -1.01 10.10 -26.87
C HIS A 352 0.49 10.01 -27.20
N ASN A 353 1.27 10.99 -26.77
CA ASN A 353 2.72 11.06 -27.04
C ASN A 353 3.51 10.14 -26.11
N LYS A 354 3.84 8.94 -26.59
CA LYS A 354 4.65 7.96 -25.84
C LYS A 354 6.03 8.46 -25.41
N LYS A 355 6.64 9.39 -26.16
CA LYS A 355 7.93 9.97 -25.79
C LYS A 355 7.78 10.90 -24.58
N LEU A 356 6.71 11.70 -24.55
CA LEU A 356 6.36 12.55 -23.43
C LEU A 356 6.11 11.70 -22.17
N ILE A 357 5.30 10.65 -22.28
CA ILE A 357 5.03 9.73 -21.15
C ILE A 357 6.34 9.16 -20.58
N LYS A 358 7.21 8.61 -21.44
CA LYS A 358 8.52 8.08 -21.02
C LYS A 358 9.40 9.15 -20.36
N ARG A 359 9.33 10.38 -20.84
CA ARG A 359 10.06 11.50 -20.29
C ARG A 359 9.57 11.86 -18.89
N VAL A 360 8.25 11.98 -18.70
CA VAL A 360 7.65 12.22 -17.36
C VAL A 360 8.08 11.12 -16.38
N ILE A 361 8.01 9.85 -16.78
CA ILE A 361 8.46 8.72 -15.95
C ILE A 361 9.95 8.83 -15.59
N ALA A 362 10.80 9.20 -16.53
CA ALA A 362 12.26 9.24 -16.33
C ALA A 362 12.72 10.47 -15.52
N GLU A 363 12.01 11.59 -15.61
CA GLU A 363 12.43 12.89 -15.06
C GLU A 363 11.71 13.24 -13.75
N THR A 364 10.78 12.40 -13.26
CA THR A 364 10.07 12.58 -11.98
C THR A 364 10.27 11.41 -11.05
N SER A 365 9.87 11.55 -9.78
CA SER A 365 9.92 10.47 -8.78
C SER A 365 8.61 10.39 -8.02
N SER A 366 8.09 9.15 -7.87
CA SER A 366 6.88 8.83 -7.10
C SER A 366 6.92 7.37 -6.65
N GLY A 367 6.02 6.95 -5.77
CA GLY A 367 5.86 5.54 -5.41
C GLY A 367 5.46 4.70 -6.63
N GLY A 368 4.44 5.12 -7.37
CA GLY A 368 4.00 4.50 -8.62
C GLY A 368 3.63 5.53 -9.68
N VAL A 369 3.65 5.11 -10.95
CA VAL A 369 3.21 5.92 -12.10
C VAL A 369 2.20 5.15 -12.92
N THR A 370 1.10 5.81 -13.32
CA THR A 370 0.15 5.26 -14.29
C THR A 370 -0.01 6.25 -15.44
N ALA A 371 0.17 5.77 -16.68
CA ALA A 371 -0.07 6.56 -17.88
C ALA A 371 -1.43 6.24 -18.48
N ASN A 372 -2.18 7.28 -18.85
CA ASN A 372 -3.50 7.22 -19.45
C ASN A 372 -4.59 6.53 -18.61
N ASP A 373 -4.35 6.34 -17.33
CA ASP A 373 -5.33 5.90 -16.34
C ASP A 373 -4.96 6.40 -14.95
N VAL A 374 -5.79 6.08 -13.94
CA VAL A 374 -5.53 6.38 -12.53
C VAL A 374 -5.84 5.16 -11.67
N LEU A 375 -5.24 5.04 -10.50
CA LEU A 375 -5.45 4.00 -9.47
C LEU A 375 -5.13 2.56 -9.88
N VAL A 376 -5.39 2.15 -11.13
CA VAL A 376 -5.36 0.73 -11.56
C VAL A 376 -4.05 0.00 -11.29
N HIS A 377 -2.92 0.71 -11.12
CA HIS A 377 -1.65 0.08 -10.73
C HIS A 377 -1.71 -0.61 -9.36
N PHE A 378 -2.61 -0.18 -8.47
CA PHE A 378 -2.86 -0.82 -7.18
C PHE A 378 -3.43 -2.24 -7.32
N SER A 379 -4.25 -2.49 -8.33
CA SER A 379 -4.86 -3.81 -8.56
C SER A 379 -3.93 -4.82 -9.25
N VAL A 380 -2.72 -4.39 -9.64
CA VAL A 380 -1.76 -5.26 -10.35
C VAL A 380 -0.78 -5.87 -9.33
N ASN A 381 -1.12 -7.03 -8.78
CA ASN A 381 -0.33 -7.71 -7.72
C ASN A 381 1.11 -8.10 -8.14
N ALA A 382 1.45 -8.01 -9.43
CA ALA A 382 2.80 -8.19 -9.94
C ALA A 382 3.69 -6.93 -9.79
N LEU A 383 3.09 -5.77 -9.53
CA LEU A 383 3.81 -4.51 -9.30
C LEU A 383 4.01 -4.28 -7.81
N PRO A 384 5.19 -3.77 -7.40
CA PRO A 384 5.37 -3.32 -6.02
C PRO A 384 4.52 -2.07 -5.80
N PHE A 385 3.74 -2.06 -4.72
CA PHE A 385 3.04 -0.88 -4.26
C PHE A 385 3.75 -0.32 -3.02
N GLY A 386 4.09 0.97 -3.04
CA GLY A 386 4.76 1.63 -1.93
C GLY A 386 5.27 3.01 -2.29
N GLY A 387 5.52 3.82 -1.28
CA GLY A 387 5.98 5.20 -1.40
C GLY A 387 7.50 5.36 -1.44
N VAL A 388 7.94 6.59 -1.65
CA VAL A 388 9.34 7.02 -1.64
C VAL A 388 9.47 8.38 -0.96
N GLY A 389 10.45 8.56 -0.07
CA GLY A 389 10.60 9.80 0.70
C GLY A 389 9.42 10.00 1.65
N ASN A 390 8.75 11.15 1.58
CA ASN A 390 7.60 11.46 2.47
C ASN A 390 6.32 10.68 2.13
N SER A 391 6.25 10.00 0.98
CA SER A 391 5.11 9.13 0.67
C SER A 391 5.24 7.71 1.20
N GLY A 392 6.42 7.33 1.71
CA GLY A 392 6.57 6.04 2.37
C GLY A 392 7.96 5.42 2.28
N MET A 393 8.04 4.18 2.77
CA MET A 393 9.25 3.38 2.82
C MET A 393 8.88 1.90 2.69
N GLY A 394 9.51 1.19 1.78
CA GLY A 394 9.19 -0.20 1.47
C GLY A 394 8.09 -0.32 0.42
N SER A 395 7.71 -1.55 0.14
CA SER A 395 6.63 -1.88 -0.81
C SER A 395 6.06 -3.25 -0.50
N TYR A 396 4.85 -3.50 -0.97
CA TYR A 396 4.11 -4.75 -0.75
C TYR A 396 3.30 -5.13 -2.00
N HIS A 397 2.36 -5.99 -1.94
CA HIS A 397 1.56 -6.73 -2.92
C HIS A 397 2.23 -8.02 -3.42
N GLY A 398 1.48 -9.09 -3.45
CA GLY A 398 1.87 -10.40 -3.97
C GLY A 398 3.24 -10.86 -3.44
N LYS A 399 4.13 -11.20 -4.36
CA LYS A 399 5.49 -11.63 -4.02
C LYS A 399 6.31 -10.57 -3.26
N HIS A 400 6.05 -9.27 -3.50
CA HIS A 400 6.76 -8.21 -2.80
C HIS A 400 6.41 -8.18 -1.30
N SER A 401 5.15 -8.51 -0.93
CA SER A 401 4.76 -8.72 0.48
C SER A 401 5.52 -9.89 1.11
N PHE A 402 5.58 -11.02 0.41
CA PHE A 402 6.32 -12.20 0.87
C PHE A 402 7.81 -11.89 1.08
N ASP A 403 8.46 -11.27 0.11
CA ASP A 403 9.88 -10.93 0.17
C ASP A 403 10.17 -9.87 1.25
N ARG A 404 9.30 -8.86 1.40
CA ARG A 404 9.43 -7.81 2.42
C ARG A 404 9.36 -8.35 3.84
N LEU A 405 8.51 -9.36 4.07
CA LEU A 405 8.29 -9.97 5.37
C LEU A 405 9.09 -11.27 5.57
N SER A 406 10.11 -11.50 4.71
CA SER A 406 11.06 -12.60 4.81
C SER A 406 12.48 -12.08 4.98
N HIS A 407 13.26 -12.76 5.81
CA HIS A 407 14.71 -12.62 5.80
C HIS A 407 15.30 -13.54 4.73
N LEU A 408 16.14 -12.98 3.87
CA LEU A 408 16.85 -13.74 2.83
C LEU A 408 18.18 -14.24 3.40
N ARG A 409 18.15 -15.43 4.00
CA ARG A 409 19.30 -16.02 4.66
C ARG A 409 20.28 -16.63 3.66
N ALA A 410 21.50 -16.14 3.65
CA ALA A 410 22.56 -16.74 2.83
C ALA A 410 22.99 -18.09 3.42
N CYS A 411 23.01 -19.12 2.58
CA CYS A 411 23.39 -20.49 2.95
C CYS A 411 24.53 -20.96 2.06
N LEU A 412 25.61 -21.40 2.70
CA LEU A 412 26.75 -22.07 2.07
C LEU A 412 27.00 -23.38 2.82
N VAL A 413 26.82 -24.51 2.13
CA VAL A 413 27.06 -25.84 2.69
C VAL A 413 28.27 -26.46 1.98
N LYS A 414 29.36 -26.64 2.71
CA LYS A 414 30.59 -27.26 2.22
C LYS A 414 30.63 -28.72 2.60
N SER A 415 31.21 -29.54 1.73
CA SER A 415 31.61 -30.89 2.12
C SER A 415 32.80 -30.86 3.10
N LEU A 416 32.83 -31.80 4.04
CA LEU A 416 34.03 -32.03 4.88
C LEU A 416 35.12 -32.80 4.14
N SER A 417 34.88 -33.23 2.89
CA SER A 417 35.87 -33.80 2.00
C SER A 417 36.65 -32.71 1.26
N MET A 418 37.80 -33.04 0.66
CA MET A 418 38.62 -32.14 -0.18
C MET A 418 39.37 -31.03 0.59
N GLU A 419 39.78 -31.29 1.83
CA GLU A 419 40.52 -30.33 2.65
C GLU A 419 41.87 -29.90 2.00
N SER A 420 42.47 -30.75 1.18
CA SER A 420 43.65 -30.39 0.38
C SER A 420 43.46 -29.23 -0.57
N MET A 421 42.26 -29.07 -1.14
CA MET A 421 41.95 -27.92 -2.00
C MET A 421 41.78 -26.63 -1.18
N ASN A 422 41.13 -26.69 -0.04
CA ASN A 422 41.02 -25.57 0.86
C ASN A 422 42.40 -25.08 1.35
N HIS A 423 43.29 -26.01 1.63
CA HIS A 423 44.67 -25.72 2.01
C HIS A 423 45.44 -24.99 0.90
N PHE A 424 45.27 -25.38 -0.36
CA PHE A 424 45.89 -24.72 -1.50
C PHE A 424 45.42 -23.24 -1.66
N PHE A 425 44.13 -22.98 -1.54
CA PHE A 425 43.61 -21.61 -1.60
C PHE A 425 44.04 -20.72 -0.42
N MET A 426 44.08 -21.25 0.78
CA MET A 426 44.54 -20.50 1.97
C MET A 426 46.04 -20.15 1.90
N PHE A 427 46.88 -21.02 1.34
CA PHE A 427 48.33 -20.75 1.21
C PHE A 427 48.66 -19.86 0.03
N SER A 428 47.93 -19.94 -1.10
CA SER A 428 48.11 -19.03 -2.24
C SER A 428 47.85 -17.58 -1.83
N PHE A 429 46.84 -17.33 -1.00
CA PHE A 429 46.55 -15.98 -0.48
C PHE A 429 47.68 -15.45 0.44
N LYS A 430 48.34 -16.29 1.23
CA LYS A 430 49.47 -15.88 2.05
C LYS A 430 50.71 -15.54 1.21
N MET A 431 50.92 -16.20 0.08
CA MET A 431 52.07 -15.91 -0.79
C MET A 431 51.88 -14.61 -1.56
N THR A 432 50.66 -14.26 -1.99
CA THR A 432 50.40 -13.00 -2.68
C THR A 432 50.36 -11.76 -1.75
N SER A 433 50.10 -11.93 -0.46
CA SER A 433 50.14 -10.83 0.50
C SER A 433 51.56 -10.46 0.96
N ASN A 434 52.54 -11.35 0.80
CA ASN A 434 53.97 -11.09 1.13
C ASN A 434 54.75 -10.38 -0.01
N TYR A 435 54.12 -10.10 -1.15
CA TYR A 435 54.73 -9.37 -2.28
C TYR A 435 54.17 -7.96 -2.49
N ARG A 436 53.44 -7.42 -1.51
CA ARG A 436 53.06 -6.00 -1.48
C ARG A 436 53.48 -5.38 -0.14
N LEU A 437 54.79 -5.10 -0.04
CA LEU A 437 55.41 -4.07 0.79
C LEU A 437 56.26 -3.23 -0.08
#